data_be6b7dc751ef360a147d511b02a65ee3
#
_entry.id   be6b7dc751ef360a147d511b02a65ee3
#
_cell.length_a   1.000
_cell.length_b   1.000
_cell.length_c   1.000
_cell.angle_alpha   90.00
_cell.angle_beta   90.00
_cell.angle_gamma   90.00
#
_symmetry.space_group_name_H-M   'P 1'
#
loop_
_entity.id
_entity.type
_entity.pdbx_description
1 polymer ?
#
loop_
_entity_poly.entity_id
_entity_poly.type
_entity_poly.pdbx_seq_one_letter_code
_entity_poly.pdbx_strand_id
1 'polypeptide(L)'
;MAMKNVKRITGLVLALILCMGSICAGAEDTEWICPECGAANTTNFCIKCGTKKPEEIVCPDCGARYPMDSGAVFCGDCGTRLQEAAAAAVRYEGPGFSTPEEALTCYMEGLKNLDFEQMMSAFAWETQMEHYSFEALFERIRAYHPTLRPRMPSTNSFMFSANVNVLRFNQADYIYRSLEQYILGDDSPAKTTIGAITFGKDSDEVAAFLQKFENGRLEKLTQMTNIRFLSPDDVTDFKFSAGKNPENFVMQTACYGADEAINLVGVADVGDETLYCLPTICRYGEKWYLVSVTSMTSMILGISYDYQAFICVEGSLNDMTY
;
A
#
# COMPACT_ATOMS: atom_id res chain seq x y z
N MET A 1 62.74 24.09 20.88
CA MET A 1 61.71 23.10 20.47
C MET A 1 60.26 23.63 20.59
N ALA A 2 60.05 24.90 20.90
CA ALA A 2 58.73 25.49 21.18
C ALA A 2 58.07 26.28 20.01
N MET A 3 58.83 26.62 18.96
CA MET A 3 58.29 27.43 17.84
C MET A 3 57.62 26.65 16.69
N LYS A 4 57.78 25.31 16.60
CA LYS A 4 57.15 24.48 15.57
C LYS A 4 55.68 24.13 15.86
N ASN A 5 55.26 24.18 17.12
CA ASN A 5 53.89 23.83 17.50
C ASN A 5 52.88 24.98 17.36
N VAL A 6 53.36 26.23 17.42
CA VAL A 6 52.48 27.42 17.28
C VAL A 6 51.97 27.56 15.84
N LYS A 7 52.79 27.27 14.82
CA LYS A 7 52.36 27.32 13.42
C LYS A 7 51.37 26.24 13.01
N ARG A 8 51.37 25.07 13.70
CA ARG A 8 50.38 24.01 13.46
C ARG A 8 49.02 24.30 14.11
N ILE A 9 49.00 24.93 15.26
CA ILE A 9 47.75 25.30 15.95
C ILE A 9 47.08 26.46 15.20
N THR A 10 47.81 27.43 14.69
CA THR A 10 47.25 28.55 13.91
C THR A 10 46.67 28.09 12.57
N GLY A 11 47.27 27.08 11.91
CA GLY A 11 46.74 26.50 10.68
C GLY A 11 45.48 25.69 10.92
N LEU A 12 45.36 24.98 12.05
CA LEU A 12 44.15 24.19 12.40
C LEU A 12 42.96 25.07 12.77
N VAL A 13 43.20 26.16 13.48
CA VAL A 13 42.15 27.13 13.85
C VAL A 13 41.67 27.90 12.61
N LEU A 14 42.52 28.23 11.65
CA LEU A 14 42.10 28.88 10.42
C LEU A 14 41.34 27.92 9.49
N ALA A 15 41.69 26.63 9.47
CA ALA A 15 40.93 25.61 8.72
C ALA A 15 39.54 25.34 9.33
N LEU A 16 39.41 25.37 10.67
CA LEU A 16 38.13 25.22 11.35
C LEU A 16 37.21 26.45 11.15
N ILE A 17 37.78 27.65 11.06
CA ILE A 17 37.01 28.88 10.77
C ILE A 17 36.53 28.89 9.31
N LEU A 18 37.32 28.36 8.38
CA LEU A 18 36.94 28.24 6.96
C LEU A 18 35.90 27.11 6.70
N CYS A 19 35.83 26.07 7.55
CA CYS A 19 34.81 25.03 7.46
C CYS A 19 33.47 25.44 8.11
N MET A 20 33.44 26.42 8.98
CA MET A 20 32.17 26.92 9.56
C MET A 20 31.52 28.06 8.74
N GLY A 21 32.18 28.50 7.65
CA GLY A 21 31.66 29.55 6.76
C GLY A 21 30.89 29.08 5.56
N SER A 22 30.60 27.77 5.40
CA SER A 22 29.96 27.21 4.19
C SER A 22 28.66 26.42 4.46
N ILE A 23 27.99 26.68 5.56
CA ILE A 23 26.63 26.14 5.82
C ILE A 23 25.73 27.28 6.24
N CYS A 24 25.47 28.18 5.30
CA CYS A 24 24.29 29.02 5.24
C CYS A 24 24.08 29.41 3.78
N ALA A 25 23.74 28.44 2.92
CA ALA A 25 22.92 28.75 1.76
C ALA A 25 21.58 29.17 2.35
N GLY A 26 21.34 30.47 2.43
CA GLY A 26 20.20 31.06 3.07
C GLY A 26 18.91 30.51 2.47
N ALA A 27 18.06 29.95 3.30
CA ALA A 27 16.65 30.21 3.15
C ALA A 27 16.54 31.74 3.19
N GLU A 28 16.11 32.37 2.11
CA GLU A 28 15.70 33.75 2.14
C GLU A 28 14.60 33.82 3.21
N ASP A 29 14.92 34.49 4.34
CA ASP A 29 13.94 34.78 5.40
C ASP A 29 12.91 35.73 4.79
N THR A 30 11.89 35.16 4.14
CA THR A 30 10.79 35.93 3.59
C THR A 30 9.98 36.48 4.75
N GLU A 31 10.05 37.82 4.88
CA GLU A 31 9.24 38.54 5.85
C GLU A 31 7.75 38.28 5.59
N TRP A 32 7.00 37.93 6.63
CA TRP A 32 5.55 37.72 6.55
C TRP A 32 4.82 38.57 7.56
N ILE A 33 3.62 38.97 7.23
CA ILE A 33 2.72 39.76 8.09
C ILE A 33 1.78 38.82 8.83
N CYS A 34 1.75 38.93 10.15
CA CYS A 34 0.86 38.13 10.97
C CYS A 34 -0.61 38.50 10.70
N PRO A 35 -1.48 37.55 10.34
CA PRO A 35 -2.88 37.83 10.02
C PRO A 35 -3.68 38.29 11.26
N GLU A 36 -3.25 37.90 12.47
CA GLU A 36 -3.95 38.20 13.72
C GLU A 36 -3.62 39.58 14.29
N CYS A 37 -2.38 40.01 14.16
CA CYS A 37 -1.95 41.27 14.82
C CYS A 37 -1.21 42.25 13.91
N GLY A 38 -1.04 41.96 12.62
CA GLY A 38 -0.39 42.82 11.65
C GLY A 38 1.12 43.01 11.84
N ALA A 39 1.77 42.28 12.74
CA ALA A 39 3.20 42.42 12.99
C ALA A 39 4.00 41.72 11.87
N ALA A 40 5.08 42.39 11.40
CA ALA A 40 6.07 41.78 10.49
C ALA A 40 6.96 40.80 11.24
N ASN A 41 7.22 39.64 10.65
CA ASN A 41 7.98 38.55 11.25
C ASN A 41 8.86 37.87 10.23
N THR A 42 10.01 37.34 10.67
CA THR A 42 10.92 36.50 9.88
C THR A 42 11.00 35.07 10.41
N THR A 43 10.38 34.77 11.54
CA THR A 43 10.36 33.47 12.21
C THR A 43 9.09 32.69 11.93
N ASN A 44 9.08 31.39 12.24
CA ASN A 44 7.91 30.52 12.06
C ASN A 44 6.72 30.84 12.98
N PHE A 45 6.88 31.74 13.95
CA PHE A 45 5.84 32.20 14.85
C PHE A 45 5.91 33.72 14.97
N CYS A 46 4.74 34.33 15.07
CA CYS A 46 4.66 35.77 15.33
C CYS A 46 5.26 36.08 16.72
N ILE A 47 6.28 36.94 16.75
CA ILE A 47 6.95 37.35 18.01
C ILE A 47 6.05 38.14 18.91
N LYS A 48 4.95 38.74 18.42
CA LYS A 48 4.04 39.58 19.15
C LYS A 48 2.86 38.82 19.75
N CYS A 49 2.27 37.84 19.06
CA CYS A 49 1.07 37.14 19.51
C CYS A 49 1.18 35.59 19.46
N GLY A 50 2.34 35.04 19.03
CA GLY A 50 2.55 33.59 19.01
C GLY A 50 1.89 32.85 17.83
N THR A 51 1.17 33.54 16.95
CA THR A 51 0.53 32.94 15.78
C THR A 51 1.57 32.28 14.88
N LYS A 52 1.34 31.03 14.47
CA LYS A 52 2.22 30.30 13.53
C LYS A 52 2.20 30.99 12.17
N LYS A 53 3.37 31.07 11.50
CA LYS A 53 3.49 31.54 10.12
C LYS A 53 2.53 30.73 9.24
N PRO A 54 1.67 31.37 8.42
CA PRO A 54 0.84 30.68 7.45
C PRO A 54 1.71 29.85 6.51
N GLU A 55 1.34 28.60 6.29
CA GLU A 55 1.98 27.76 5.29
C GLU A 55 1.55 28.25 3.91
N GLU A 56 2.48 28.34 2.96
CA GLU A 56 2.23 28.84 1.63
C GLU A 56 2.26 27.69 0.62
N ILE A 57 1.33 27.74 -0.33
CA ILE A 57 1.33 26.93 -1.53
C ILE A 57 2.11 27.68 -2.59
N VAL A 58 3.18 27.10 -3.13
CA VAL A 58 3.95 27.69 -4.25
C VAL A 58 3.49 27.05 -5.55
N CYS A 59 3.08 27.87 -6.53
CA CYS A 59 2.72 27.37 -7.84
C CYS A 59 3.93 26.74 -8.55
N PRO A 60 3.85 25.48 -9.01
CA PRO A 60 4.98 24.78 -9.62
C PRO A 60 5.39 25.38 -10.98
N ASP A 61 4.46 26.03 -11.68
CA ASP A 61 4.71 26.54 -13.03
C ASP A 61 5.24 27.98 -13.06
N CYS A 62 4.70 28.85 -12.20
CA CYS A 62 5.07 30.28 -12.24
C CYS A 62 5.70 30.81 -10.94
N GLY A 63 5.76 29.98 -9.87
CA GLY A 63 6.33 30.36 -8.59
C GLY A 63 5.46 31.31 -7.74
N ALA A 64 4.22 31.62 -8.17
CA ALA A 64 3.31 32.42 -7.37
C ALA A 64 2.98 31.74 -6.04
N ARG A 65 2.86 32.53 -4.96
CA ARG A 65 2.66 32.04 -3.58
C ARG A 65 1.27 32.39 -3.08
N TYR A 66 0.62 31.41 -2.47
CA TYR A 66 -0.73 31.53 -1.90
C TYR A 66 -0.73 31.03 -0.47
N PRO A 67 -1.39 31.72 0.46
CA PRO A 67 -1.60 31.20 1.80
C PRO A 67 -2.37 29.86 1.72
N MET A 68 -1.98 28.88 2.56
CA MET A 68 -2.61 27.55 2.56
C MET A 68 -4.11 27.61 2.92
N ASP A 69 -4.48 28.57 3.74
CA ASP A 69 -5.84 28.84 4.17
C ASP A 69 -6.66 29.68 3.15
N SER A 70 -6.04 30.12 2.06
CA SER A 70 -6.72 30.89 1.01
C SER A 70 -7.81 30.11 0.26
N GLY A 71 -7.82 28.77 0.39
CA GLY A 71 -8.70 27.90 -0.38
C GLY A 71 -8.44 27.94 -1.90
N ALA A 72 -7.32 28.55 -2.33
CA ALA A 72 -6.97 28.65 -3.74
C ALA A 72 -6.73 27.25 -4.34
N VAL A 73 -7.57 26.86 -5.27
CA VAL A 73 -7.49 25.59 -6.00
C VAL A 73 -6.63 25.73 -7.25
N PHE A 74 -6.61 26.93 -7.84
CA PHE A 74 -5.86 27.24 -9.03
C PHE A 74 -5.03 28.50 -8.83
N CYS A 75 -3.88 28.55 -9.50
CA CYS A 75 -3.05 29.74 -9.54
C CYS A 75 -3.78 30.85 -10.31
N GLY A 76 -3.95 32.00 -9.66
CA GLY A 76 -4.59 33.17 -10.28
C GLY A 76 -3.77 33.75 -11.42
N ASP A 77 -2.44 33.52 -11.44
CA ASP A 77 -1.55 34.11 -12.43
C ASP A 77 -1.39 33.26 -13.70
N CYS A 78 -1.37 31.90 -13.58
CA CYS A 78 -1.15 31.01 -14.72
C CYS A 78 -2.21 29.93 -14.91
N GLY A 79 -3.17 29.84 -14.00
CA GLY A 79 -4.25 28.83 -14.06
C GLY A 79 -3.86 27.43 -13.63
N THR A 80 -2.61 27.21 -13.23
CA THR A 80 -2.13 25.89 -12.76
C THR A 80 -2.82 25.50 -11.46
N ARG A 81 -3.13 24.23 -11.33
CA ARG A 81 -3.78 23.70 -10.14
C ARG A 81 -2.82 23.64 -8.95
N LEU A 82 -3.14 24.40 -7.89
CA LEU A 82 -2.27 24.55 -6.71
C LEU A 82 -2.45 23.42 -5.69
N GLN A 83 -3.63 22.86 -5.60
CA GLN A 83 -3.90 21.82 -4.60
C GLN A 83 -3.23 20.48 -4.94
N GLU A 84 -2.83 20.23 -6.17
CA GLU A 84 -2.01 19.07 -6.51
C GLU A 84 -0.57 19.22 -6.00
N ALA A 85 -0.04 20.45 -5.94
CA ALA A 85 1.28 20.73 -5.37
C ALA A 85 1.29 20.68 -3.84
N ALA A 86 0.16 21.03 -3.18
CA ALA A 86 0.01 20.91 -1.72
C ALA A 86 -0.29 19.49 -1.27
N ALA A 87 -0.90 18.71 -2.13
CA ALA A 87 -1.10 17.29 -2.01
C ALA A 87 -0.01 16.52 -2.77
N ALA A 88 1.25 16.80 -2.52
CA ALA A 88 2.27 15.75 -2.53
C ALA A 88 1.85 14.81 -1.39
N ALA A 89 0.70 14.18 -1.63
CA ALA A 89 -0.04 13.34 -0.72
C ALA A 89 0.94 12.30 -0.22
N VAL A 90 0.91 12.04 1.05
CA VAL A 90 1.49 10.85 1.65
C VAL A 90 1.15 9.70 0.72
N ARG A 91 2.14 9.22 -0.05
CA ARG A 91 1.96 8.01 -0.85
C ARG A 91 1.84 6.86 0.14
N TYR A 92 0.85 6.04 -0.08
CA TYR A 92 0.62 4.87 0.75
C TYR A 92 1.47 3.68 0.33
N GLU A 93 1.92 3.67 -0.92
CA GLU A 93 2.76 2.59 -1.43
C GLU A 93 4.22 2.75 -1.00
N GLY A 94 4.90 1.63 -0.85
CA GLY A 94 6.35 1.57 -0.63
C GLY A 94 7.13 1.92 -1.91
N PRO A 95 8.48 1.87 -1.85
CA PRO A 95 9.36 2.24 -2.97
C PRO A 95 9.33 1.23 -4.13
N GLY A 96 8.57 0.14 -4.00
CA GLY A 96 8.58 -0.99 -4.92
C GLY A 96 9.83 -1.86 -4.78
N PHE A 97 9.81 -3.00 -5.43
CA PHE A 97 10.80 -4.06 -5.27
C PHE A 97 11.54 -4.33 -6.59
N SER A 98 12.73 -4.91 -6.51
CA SER A 98 13.53 -5.24 -7.69
C SER A 98 13.07 -6.53 -8.35
N THR A 99 12.45 -7.42 -7.58
CA THR A 99 11.92 -8.70 -8.08
C THR A 99 10.51 -8.97 -7.54
N PRO A 100 9.71 -9.80 -8.21
CA PRO A 100 8.39 -10.18 -7.73
C PRO A 100 8.44 -10.99 -6.43
N GLU A 101 9.51 -11.78 -6.24
CA GLU A 101 9.73 -12.56 -5.02
C GLU A 101 9.98 -11.63 -3.82
N GLU A 102 10.72 -10.52 -3.99
CA GLU A 102 10.93 -9.53 -2.94
C GLU A 102 9.60 -8.87 -2.54
N ALA A 103 8.74 -8.54 -3.50
CA ALA A 103 7.42 -7.98 -3.23
C ALA A 103 6.54 -8.95 -2.42
N LEU A 104 6.52 -10.22 -2.83
CA LEU A 104 5.76 -11.25 -2.12
C LEU A 104 6.39 -11.59 -0.76
N THR A 105 7.71 -11.53 -0.63
CA THR A 105 8.40 -11.68 0.67
C THR A 105 7.95 -10.59 1.64
N CYS A 106 7.92 -9.33 1.22
CA CYS A 106 7.48 -8.23 2.07
C CYS A 106 6.06 -8.47 2.62
N TYR A 107 5.15 -8.93 1.77
CA TYR A 107 3.78 -9.28 2.15
C TYR A 107 3.75 -10.45 3.16
N MET A 108 4.46 -11.53 2.89
CA MET A 108 4.49 -12.71 3.75
C MET A 108 5.20 -12.47 5.09
N GLU A 109 6.27 -11.68 5.09
CA GLU A 109 6.94 -11.26 6.33
C GLU A 109 6.05 -10.31 7.15
N GLY A 110 5.27 -9.44 6.52
CA GLY A 110 4.26 -8.63 7.21
C GLY A 110 3.21 -9.52 7.91
N LEU A 111 2.74 -10.57 7.23
CA LEU A 111 1.82 -11.55 7.82
C LEU A 111 2.47 -12.30 8.99
N LYS A 112 3.71 -12.75 8.85
CA LYS A 112 4.49 -13.41 9.89
C LYS A 112 4.70 -12.52 11.12
N ASN A 113 5.01 -11.25 10.89
CA ASN A 113 5.28 -10.28 11.95
C ASN A 113 4.00 -9.73 12.58
N LEU A 114 2.82 -10.10 12.07
CA LEU A 114 1.53 -9.51 12.40
C LEU A 114 1.55 -7.97 12.18
N ASP A 115 2.28 -7.53 11.17
CA ASP A 115 2.42 -6.13 10.77
C ASP A 115 1.60 -5.87 9.50
N PHE A 116 0.37 -5.37 9.71
CA PHE A 116 -0.57 -5.10 8.64
C PHE A 116 -0.07 -4.01 7.68
N GLU A 117 0.60 -2.98 8.19
CA GLU A 117 1.13 -1.90 7.36
C GLU A 117 2.31 -2.39 6.50
N GLN A 118 3.14 -3.31 7.01
CA GLN A 118 4.17 -3.98 6.21
C GLN A 118 3.53 -4.78 5.06
N MET A 119 2.46 -5.53 5.32
CA MET A 119 1.72 -6.23 4.25
C MET A 119 1.22 -5.24 3.19
N MET A 120 0.59 -4.15 3.62
CA MET A 120 0.01 -3.14 2.74
C MET A 120 1.07 -2.38 1.94
N SER A 121 2.30 -2.24 2.45
CA SER A 121 3.40 -1.57 1.75
C SER A 121 3.93 -2.34 0.53
N ALA A 122 3.55 -3.62 0.38
CA ALA A 122 3.93 -4.43 -0.77
C ALA A 122 3.12 -4.10 -2.04
N PHE A 123 2.06 -3.31 -1.93
CA PHE A 123 1.13 -3.04 -3.04
C PHE A 123 1.43 -1.74 -3.77
N ALA A 124 1.12 -1.73 -5.07
CA ALA A 124 1.03 -0.52 -5.87
C ALA A 124 -0.34 0.14 -5.64
N TRP A 125 -0.38 1.22 -4.89
CA TRP A 125 -1.62 1.95 -4.65
C TRP A 125 -1.80 3.09 -5.65
N GLU A 126 -0.92 4.07 -5.57
CA GLU A 126 -0.92 5.23 -6.44
C GLU A 126 -0.43 4.85 -7.83
N THR A 127 0.66 4.09 -7.94
CA THR A 127 1.22 3.64 -9.22
C THR A 127 0.20 2.84 -10.03
N GLN A 128 -0.55 1.92 -9.41
CA GLN A 128 -1.62 1.21 -10.11
C GLN A 128 -2.72 2.15 -10.59
N MET A 129 -3.09 3.17 -9.81
CA MET A 129 -4.13 4.12 -10.20
C MET A 129 -3.66 5.11 -11.26
N GLU A 130 -2.39 5.49 -11.25
CA GLU A 130 -1.76 6.34 -12.27
C GLU A 130 -1.78 5.67 -13.65
N HIS A 131 -1.61 4.34 -13.70
CA HIS A 131 -1.53 3.56 -14.93
C HIS A 131 -2.84 2.87 -15.32
N TYR A 132 -3.88 2.90 -14.49
CA TYR A 132 -5.11 2.14 -14.68
C TYR A 132 -5.85 2.54 -15.95
N SER A 133 -6.07 1.58 -16.86
CA SER A 133 -6.80 1.81 -18.10
C SER A 133 -8.28 1.50 -17.94
N PHE A 134 -9.08 2.57 -17.87
CA PHE A 134 -10.55 2.43 -17.85
C PHE A 134 -11.11 1.98 -19.21
N GLU A 135 -10.45 2.35 -20.30
CA GLU A 135 -10.82 1.90 -21.64
C GLU A 135 -10.69 0.36 -21.75
N ALA A 136 -9.53 -0.18 -21.37
CA ALA A 136 -9.30 -1.63 -21.35
C ALA A 136 -10.29 -2.35 -20.42
N LEU A 137 -10.65 -1.75 -19.28
CA LEU A 137 -11.65 -2.30 -18.37
C LEU A 137 -13.02 -2.41 -19.06
N PHE A 138 -13.50 -1.30 -19.67
CA PHE A 138 -14.80 -1.31 -20.30
C PHE A 138 -14.84 -2.16 -21.59
N GLU A 139 -13.76 -2.25 -22.32
CA GLU A 139 -13.64 -3.18 -23.44
C GLU A 139 -13.74 -4.64 -22.98
N ARG A 140 -13.12 -4.97 -21.85
CA ARG A 140 -13.17 -6.31 -21.25
C ARG A 140 -14.57 -6.67 -20.74
N ILE A 141 -15.18 -5.77 -19.94
CA ILE A 141 -16.45 -6.06 -19.24
C ILE A 141 -17.64 -5.88 -20.19
N ARG A 142 -17.55 -4.98 -21.19
CA ARG A 142 -18.64 -4.60 -22.10
C ARG A 142 -19.91 -4.11 -21.39
N ALA A 143 -19.79 -3.70 -20.10
CA ALA A 143 -20.91 -3.26 -19.30
C ALA A 143 -20.42 -2.34 -18.16
N TYR A 144 -21.31 -1.51 -17.65
CA TYR A 144 -21.11 -0.75 -16.43
C TYR A 144 -21.99 -1.34 -15.32
N HIS A 145 -21.35 -1.92 -14.31
CA HIS A 145 -22.04 -2.48 -13.16
C HIS A 145 -21.58 -1.77 -11.88
N PRO A 146 -22.40 -0.88 -11.32
CA PRO A 146 -22.03 -0.14 -10.10
C PRO A 146 -21.74 -1.07 -8.91
N THR A 147 -22.36 -2.26 -8.88
CA THR A 147 -22.14 -3.26 -7.83
C THR A 147 -20.77 -3.94 -7.89
N LEU A 148 -20.08 -3.92 -9.05
CA LEU A 148 -18.72 -4.46 -9.20
C LEU A 148 -17.66 -3.50 -8.66
N ARG A 149 -18.08 -2.40 -8.02
CA ARG A 149 -17.20 -1.33 -7.53
C ARG A 149 -16.16 -0.93 -8.58
N PRO A 150 -16.59 -0.59 -9.81
CA PRO A 150 -15.66 -0.13 -10.83
C PRO A 150 -15.03 1.16 -10.31
N ARG A 151 -13.74 1.26 -10.51
CA ARG A 151 -13.05 2.52 -10.32
C ARG A 151 -13.61 3.52 -11.30
N MET A 152 -13.73 4.77 -10.90
CA MET A 152 -14.22 5.81 -11.80
C MET A 152 -13.04 6.54 -12.45
N PRO A 153 -13.15 6.89 -13.75
CA PRO A 153 -12.17 7.73 -14.39
C PRO A 153 -11.95 9.00 -13.56
N SER A 154 -10.70 9.32 -13.32
CA SER A 154 -10.32 10.43 -12.46
C SER A 154 -9.56 11.47 -13.27
N THR A 155 -10.13 12.67 -13.36
CA THR A 155 -9.47 13.85 -13.91
C THR A 155 -9.06 14.85 -12.82
N ASN A 156 -9.28 14.50 -11.56
CA ASN A 156 -8.97 15.36 -10.42
C ASN A 156 -8.44 14.55 -9.23
N SER A 157 -7.67 15.22 -8.38
CA SER A 157 -6.98 14.62 -7.23
C SER A 157 -7.93 14.01 -6.19
N PHE A 158 -9.13 14.58 -6.01
CA PHE A 158 -10.13 14.02 -5.09
C PHE A 158 -10.58 12.62 -5.54
N MET A 159 -10.94 12.47 -6.81
CA MET A 159 -11.36 11.18 -7.35
C MET A 159 -10.20 10.18 -7.41
N PHE A 160 -9.00 10.65 -7.75
CA PHE A 160 -7.79 9.83 -7.68
C PHE A 160 -7.57 9.28 -6.26
N SER A 161 -7.58 10.16 -5.26
CA SER A 161 -7.45 9.77 -3.85
C SER A 161 -8.57 8.82 -3.40
N ALA A 162 -9.82 9.05 -3.82
CA ALA A 162 -10.94 8.16 -3.52
C ALA A 162 -10.72 6.77 -4.13
N ASN A 163 -10.25 6.68 -5.39
CA ASN A 163 -9.94 5.42 -6.04
C ASN A 163 -8.81 4.65 -5.33
N VAL A 164 -7.74 5.33 -4.93
CA VAL A 164 -6.63 4.74 -4.14
C VAL A 164 -7.16 4.17 -2.83
N ASN A 165 -7.99 4.94 -2.10
CA ASN A 165 -8.54 4.47 -0.83
C ASN A 165 -9.51 3.28 -1.01
N VAL A 166 -10.33 3.27 -2.06
CA VAL A 166 -11.19 2.12 -2.38
C VAL A 166 -10.35 0.89 -2.71
N LEU A 167 -9.26 1.05 -3.44
CA LEU A 167 -8.34 -0.04 -3.76
C LEU A 167 -7.72 -0.64 -2.49
N ARG A 168 -7.17 0.21 -1.62
CA ARG A 168 -6.61 -0.18 -0.33
C ARG A 168 -7.64 -0.89 0.54
N PHE A 169 -8.84 -0.31 0.67
CA PHE A 169 -9.92 -0.91 1.45
C PHE A 169 -10.28 -2.32 0.95
N ASN A 170 -10.38 -2.52 -0.36
CA ASN A 170 -10.73 -3.83 -0.91
C ASN A 170 -9.67 -4.90 -0.58
N GLN A 171 -8.38 -4.57 -0.70
CA GLN A 171 -7.31 -5.52 -0.35
C GLN A 171 -7.27 -5.79 1.16
N ALA A 172 -7.46 -4.75 1.98
CA ALA A 172 -7.55 -4.88 3.43
C ALA A 172 -8.72 -5.78 3.86
N ASP A 173 -9.88 -5.65 3.22
CA ASP A 173 -11.07 -6.47 3.49
C ASP A 173 -10.81 -7.95 3.16
N TYR A 174 -10.15 -8.26 2.04
CA TYR A 174 -9.77 -9.64 1.71
C TYR A 174 -8.76 -10.23 2.70
N ILE A 175 -7.76 -9.45 3.11
CA ILE A 175 -6.79 -9.88 4.13
C ILE A 175 -7.52 -10.17 5.45
N TYR A 176 -8.38 -9.24 5.88
CA TYR A 176 -9.16 -9.39 7.11
C TYR A 176 -10.02 -10.65 7.09
N ARG A 177 -10.72 -10.92 5.98
CA ARG A 177 -11.56 -12.13 5.84
C ARG A 177 -10.73 -13.42 5.86
N SER A 178 -9.55 -13.40 5.24
CA SER A 178 -8.63 -14.55 5.31
C SER A 178 -8.11 -14.79 6.73
N LEU A 179 -7.85 -13.71 7.50
CA LEU A 179 -7.50 -13.80 8.92
C LEU A 179 -8.68 -14.36 9.75
N GLU A 180 -9.89 -13.86 9.51
CA GLU A 180 -11.09 -14.37 10.18
C GLU A 180 -11.28 -15.88 9.92
N GLN A 181 -11.18 -16.29 8.65
CA GLN A 181 -11.29 -17.71 8.29
C GLN A 181 -10.20 -18.55 8.97
N TYR A 182 -8.96 -18.04 8.98
CA TYR A 182 -7.84 -18.73 9.63
C TYR A 182 -8.07 -18.89 11.14
N ILE A 183 -8.52 -17.85 11.83
CA ILE A 183 -8.77 -17.86 13.28
C ILE A 183 -9.93 -18.81 13.62
N LEU A 184 -11.04 -18.73 12.90
CA LEU A 184 -12.24 -19.51 13.17
C LEU A 184 -12.15 -20.97 12.67
N GLY A 185 -11.34 -21.23 11.65
CA GLY A 185 -11.20 -22.56 11.07
C GLY A 185 -12.54 -23.12 10.59
N ASP A 186 -12.93 -24.31 11.08
CA ASP A 186 -14.19 -24.97 10.69
C ASP A 186 -15.43 -24.24 11.18
N ASP A 187 -15.30 -23.36 12.15
CA ASP A 187 -16.36 -22.49 12.64
C ASP A 187 -16.55 -21.22 11.80
N SER A 188 -15.74 -21.03 10.75
CA SER A 188 -15.86 -19.86 9.87
C SER A 188 -17.18 -19.87 9.11
N PRO A 189 -17.86 -18.71 8.98
CA PRO A 189 -19.04 -18.58 8.11
C PRO A 189 -18.79 -19.01 6.66
N ALA A 190 -17.55 -18.95 6.20
CA ALA A 190 -17.16 -19.41 4.87
C ALA A 190 -17.40 -20.91 4.65
N LYS A 191 -17.29 -21.70 5.70
CA LYS A 191 -17.49 -23.16 5.67
C LYS A 191 -18.88 -23.59 6.09
N THR A 192 -19.74 -22.68 6.53
CA THR A 192 -21.11 -23.01 6.92
C THR A 192 -22.08 -22.91 5.74
N THR A 193 -22.99 -23.85 5.62
CA THR A 193 -23.99 -23.88 4.54
C THR A 193 -24.95 -22.68 4.56
N ILE A 194 -25.01 -21.96 5.67
CA ILE A 194 -25.96 -20.86 5.91
C ILE A 194 -25.26 -19.49 5.78
N GLY A 195 -23.93 -19.45 5.73
CA GLY A 195 -23.16 -18.20 5.64
C GLY A 195 -23.33 -17.26 6.84
N ALA A 196 -23.92 -17.74 7.95
CA ALA A 196 -24.13 -16.95 9.16
C ALA A 196 -24.06 -17.83 10.41
N ILE A 197 -23.43 -17.31 11.45
CA ILE A 197 -23.47 -17.87 12.80
C ILE A 197 -24.56 -17.09 13.56
N THR A 198 -25.54 -17.80 14.13
CA THR A 198 -26.62 -17.20 14.92
C THR A 198 -26.48 -17.60 16.38
N PHE A 199 -26.72 -16.65 17.27
CA PHE A 199 -26.64 -16.87 18.71
C PHE A 199 -28.06 -16.86 19.30
N GLY A 200 -28.26 -17.69 20.32
CA GLY A 200 -29.43 -17.60 21.19
C GLY A 200 -29.38 -16.28 22.00
N LYS A 201 -30.39 -16.12 22.87
CA LYS A 201 -30.42 -14.95 23.78
C LYS A 201 -29.45 -15.07 24.97
N ASP A 202 -28.76 -16.20 25.08
CA ASP A 202 -27.82 -16.45 26.17
C ASP A 202 -26.46 -15.76 25.93
N SER A 203 -26.01 -15.01 26.93
CA SER A 203 -24.74 -14.31 26.89
C SER A 203 -23.54 -15.27 26.81
N ASP A 204 -23.67 -16.50 27.24
CA ASP A 204 -22.59 -17.49 27.28
C ASP A 204 -22.21 -17.97 25.88
N GLU A 205 -23.16 -18.07 24.95
CA GLU A 205 -22.87 -18.43 23.54
C GLU A 205 -22.01 -17.35 22.84
N VAL A 206 -22.33 -16.08 23.06
CA VAL A 206 -21.55 -14.96 22.52
C VAL A 206 -20.15 -14.93 23.12
N ALA A 207 -20.06 -15.12 24.45
CA ALA A 207 -18.77 -15.14 25.14
C ALA A 207 -17.89 -16.30 24.65
N ALA A 208 -18.46 -17.49 24.49
CA ALA A 208 -17.76 -18.66 23.96
C ALA A 208 -17.29 -18.45 22.51
N PHE A 209 -18.09 -17.77 21.69
CA PHE A 209 -17.70 -17.43 20.33
C PHE A 209 -16.53 -16.42 20.30
N LEU A 210 -16.59 -15.38 21.13
CA LEU A 210 -15.52 -14.37 21.21
C LEU A 210 -14.19 -14.97 21.67
N GLN A 211 -14.20 -15.98 22.55
CA GLN A 211 -13.00 -16.70 22.97
C GLN A 211 -12.25 -17.38 21.81
N LYS A 212 -12.93 -17.69 20.69
CA LYS A 212 -12.27 -18.27 19.52
C LYS A 212 -11.25 -17.32 18.89
N PHE A 213 -11.47 -16.02 18.99
CA PHE A 213 -10.51 -14.99 18.51
C PHE A 213 -9.30 -14.86 19.45
N GLU A 214 -9.38 -15.37 20.67
CA GLU A 214 -8.32 -15.35 21.68
C GLU A 214 -7.60 -16.70 21.79
N ASN A 215 -7.84 -17.63 20.87
CA ASN A 215 -7.31 -19.01 20.94
C ASN A 215 -5.80 -19.13 20.60
N GLY A 216 -5.13 -18.04 20.29
CA GLY A 216 -3.72 -18.00 19.93
C GLY A 216 -3.41 -18.53 18.53
N ARG A 217 -4.43 -18.77 17.68
CA ARG A 217 -4.21 -19.28 16.32
C ARG A 217 -3.53 -18.22 15.44
N LEU A 218 -3.85 -16.95 15.64
CA LEU A 218 -3.20 -15.86 14.93
C LEU A 218 -1.69 -15.82 15.19
N GLU A 219 -1.28 -16.02 16.45
CA GLU A 219 0.12 -16.03 16.86
C GLU A 219 0.92 -17.19 16.25
N LYS A 220 0.27 -18.27 15.79
CA LYS A 220 0.96 -19.34 15.05
C LYS A 220 1.60 -18.84 13.76
N LEU A 221 1.02 -17.79 13.13
CA LEU A 221 1.61 -17.19 11.93
C LEU A 221 3.03 -16.66 12.19
N THR A 222 3.34 -16.24 13.42
CA THR A 222 4.71 -15.79 13.78
C THR A 222 5.76 -16.91 13.71
N GLN A 223 5.31 -18.17 13.67
CA GLN A 223 6.17 -19.34 13.55
C GLN A 223 6.43 -19.73 12.08
N MET A 224 6.00 -18.89 11.13
CA MET A 224 6.20 -19.12 9.70
C MET A 224 7.68 -19.31 9.37
N THR A 225 7.99 -20.38 8.65
CA THR A 225 9.34 -20.76 8.23
C THR A 225 9.35 -21.19 6.76
N ASN A 226 10.54 -21.38 6.18
CA ASN A 226 10.73 -21.94 4.85
C ASN A 226 9.92 -21.23 3.74
N ILE A 227 9.91 -19.87 3.77
CA ILE A 227 9.27 -19.10 2.70
C ILE A 227 9.95 -19.45 1.38
N ARG A 228 9.15 -19.88 0.42
CA ARG A 228 9.57 -20.28 -0.93
C ARG A 228 8.55 -19.86 -1.96
N PHE A 229 8.96 -19.85 -3.21
CA PHE A 229 8.14 -19.41 -4.33
C PHE A 229 8.04 -20.51 -5.36
N LEU A 230 6.84 -20.73 -5.85
CA LEU A 230 6.52 -21.77 -6.81
C LEU A 230 5.75 -21.14 -7.99
N SER A 231 5.79 -21.81 -9.14
CA SER A 231 4.87 -21.48 -10.22
C SER A 231 3.47 -22.03 -9.89
N PRO A 232 2.41 -21.47 -10.45
CA PRO A 232 1.08 -22.06 -10.32
C PRO A 232 1.02 -23.53 -10.75
N ASP A 233 1.81 -23.92 -11.76
CA ASP A 233 1.84 -25.30 -12.26
C ASP A 233 2.49 -26.30 -11.30
N ASP A 234 3.26 -25.81 -10.33
CA ASP A 234 3.94 -26.65 -9.32
C ASP A 234 3.06 -26.96 -8.11
N VAL A 235 1.97 -26.20 -7.91
CA VAL A 235 1.12 -26.33 -6.73
C VAL A 235 -0.22 -26.99 -6.99
N THR A 236 -0.55 -27.23 -8.25
CA THR A 236 -1.83 -27.85 -8.63
C THR A 236 -1.63 -28.85 -9.79
N ASP A 237 -2.32 -30.00 -9.70
CA ASP A 237 -2.44 -30.93 -10.83
C ASP A 237 -3.33 -30.36 -11.95
N PHE A 238 -4.02 -29.29 -11.68
CA PHE A 238 -4.67 -28.48 -12.69
C PHE A 238 -3.57 -27.81 -13.50
N LYS A 239 -3.16 -28.48 -14.58
CA LYS A 239 -2.27 -27.85 -15.56
C LYS A 239 -2.93 -26.55 -15.97
N PHE A 240 -2.41 -25.48 -15.41
CA PHE A 240 -2.68 -24.13 -15.83
C PHE A 240 -2.13 -24.04 -17.23
N SER A 241 -2.80 -24.76 -18.15
CA SER A 241 -2.46 -24.51 -19.52
C SER A 241 -2.70 -23.02 -19.68
N ALA A 242 -1.61 -22.28 -19.89
CA ALA A 242 -1.68 -20.91 -20.42
C ALA A 242 -2.68 -20.84 -21.59
N GLY A 243 -3.17 -22.00 -22.04
CA GLY A 243 -4.19 -22.21 -23.03
C GLY A 243 -5.63 -22.09 -22.59
N LYS A 244 -5.99 -22.11 -21.31
CA LYS A 244 -7.43 -22.06 -20.96
C LYS A 244 -8.02 -20.66 -20.86
N ASN A 245 -7.22 -19.62 -20.61
CA ASN A 245 -7.66 -18.23 -20.78
C ASN A 245 -6.52 -17.19 -20.84
N PRO A 246 -5.53 -17.31 -21.76
CA PRO A 246 -4.45 -16.32 -21.90
C PRO A 246 -5.01 -14.94 -22.23
N GLU A 247 -6.10 -14.87 -23.01
CA GLU A 247 -6.75 -13.62 -23.37
C GLU A 247 -7.28 -12.87 -22.16
N ASN A 248 -7.87 -13.59 -21.19
CA ASN A 248 -8.41 -12.95 -20.00
C ASN A 248 -7.30 -12.41 -19.08
N PHE A 249 -6.17 -13.08 -18.98
CA PHE A 249 -5.02 -12.61 -18.22
C PHE A 249 -4.37 -11.38 -18.90
N VAL A 250 -4.20 -11.42 -20.21
CA VAL A 250 -3.70 -10.28 -21.00
C VAL A 250 -4.63 -9.07 -20.84
N MET A 251 -5.95 -9.27 -20.97
CA MET A 251 -6.93 -8.20 -20.77
C MET A 251 -6.92 -7.64 -19.34
N GLN A 252 -6.72 -8.48 -18.33
CA GLN A 252 -6.62 -8.03 -16.95
C GLN A 252 -5.35 -7.21 -16.72
N THR A 253 -4.21 -7.64 -17.26
CA THR A 253 -2.95 -6.91 -17.23
C THR A 253 -3.09 -5.55 -17.91
N ALA A 254 -3.74 -5.49 -19.06
CA ALA A 254 -4.04 -4.25 -19.77
C ALA A 254 -4.89 -3.29 -18.91
N CYS A 255 -5.85 -3.80 -18.13
CA CYS A 255 -6.63 -2.95 -17.20
C CYS A 255 -5.74 -2.33 -16.12
N TYR A 256 -4.74 -3.06 -15.62
CA TYR A 256 -3.80 -2.51 -14.62
C TYR A 256 -2.82 -1.50 -15.24
N GLY A 257 -2.67 -1.47 -16.56
CA GLY A 257 -1.69 -0.63 -17.25
C GLY A 257 -0.25 -0.98 -16.91
N ALA A 258 -0.02 -2.23 -16.51
CA ALA A 258 1.29 -2.74 -16.13
C ALA A 258 2.11 -3.16 -17.35
N ASP A 259 3.44 -3.07 -17.26
CA ASP A 259 4.34 -3.59 -18.29
C ASP A 259 4.36 -5.11 -18.33
N GLU A 260 4.17 -5.73 -17.16
CA GLU A 260 4.15 -7.18 -16.99
C GLU A 260 3.30 -7.57 -15.80
N ALA A 261 2.63 -8.71 -15.87
CA ALA A 261 1.95 -9.31 -14.74
C ALA A 261 2.27 -10.80 -14.65
N ILE A 262 2.46 -11.26 -13.42
CA ILE A 262 2.72 -12.68 -13.14
C ILE A 262 1.83 -13.15 -11.98
N ASN A 263 1.59 -14.45 -11.96
CA ASN A 263 1.05 -15.18 -10.82
C ASN A 263 2.21 -15.97 -10.18
N LEU A 264 2.60 -15.58 -8.99
CA LEU A 264 3.62 -16.26 -8.19
C LEU A 264 2.94 -16.82 -6.95
N VAL A 265 3.27 -18.04 -6.58
CA VAL A 265 2.73 -18.68 -5.38
C VAL A 265 3.76 -18.60 -4.27
N GLY A 266 3.46 -17.84 -3.23
CA GLY A 266 4.23 -17.84 -1.99
C GLY A 266 3.79 -19.01 -1.12
N VAL A 267 4.76 -19.78 -0.63
CA VAL A 267 4.51 -20.94 0.22
C VAL A 267 5.37 -20.84 1.46
N ALA A 268 4.80 -21.16 2.61
CA ALA A 268 5.53 -21.23 3.87
C ALA A 268 4.98 -22.32 4.77
N ASP A 269 5.80 -22.79 5.72
CA ASP A 269 5.40 -23.77 6.71
C ASP A 269 4.98 -23.03 7.99
N VAL A 270 3.81 -23.40 8.57
CA VAL A 270 3.26 -22.85 9.81
C VAL A 270 2.89 -24.01 10.72
N GLY A 271 3.85 -24.50 11.50
CA GLY A 271 3.68 -25.71 12.28
C GLY A 271 3.50 -26.95 11.40
N ASP A 272 2.35 -27.59 11.47
CA ASP A 272 1.92 -28.74 10.67
C ASP A 272 1.09 -28.37 9.44
N GLU A 273 0.79 -27.07 9.28
CA GLU A 273 0.06 -26.52 8.14
C GLU A 273 1.02 -25.90 7.10
N THR A 274 0.58 -25.87 5.86
CA THR A 274 1.24 -25.14 4.78
C THR A 274 0.41 -23.91 4.42
N LEU A 275 1.03 -22.74 4.47
CA LEU A 275 0.44 -21.47 4.07
C LEU A 275 0.74 -21.20 2.60
N TYR A 276 -0.29 -20.75 1.89
CA TYR A 276 -0.19 -20.33 0.49
C TYR A 276 -0.71 -18.91 0.32
N CYS A 277 0.04 -18.09 -0.41
CA CYS A 277 -0.37 -16.78 -0.91
C CYS A 277 -0.35 -16.82 -2.45
N LEU A 278 -1.43 -16.41 -3.08
CA LEU A 278 -1.61 -16.52 -4.54
C LEU A 278 -1.97 -15.15 -5.16
N PRO A 279 -1.14 -14.11 -4.97
CA PRO A 279 -1.46 -12.77 -5.46
C PRO A 279 -1.26 -12.65 -6.97
N THR A 280 -1.77 -11.54 -7.52
CA THR A 280 -1.32 -11.00 -8.81
C THR A 280 -0.24 -9.95 -8.54
N ILE A 281 0.90 -10.08 -9.20
CA ILE A 281 2.06 -9.20 -9.08
C ILE A 281 2.31 -8.54 -10.42
N CYS A 282 2.53 -7.23 -10.41
CA CYS A 282 2.75 -6.44 -11.62
C CYS A 282 4.05 -5.65 -11.55
N ARG A 283 4.62 -5.41 -12.74
CA ARG A 283 5.77 -4.53 -12.93
C ARG A 283 5.34 -3.22 -13.58
N TYR A 284 5.84 -2.13 -13.02
CA TYR A 284 5.73 -0.77 -13.54
C TYR A 284 7.14 -0.19 -13.64
N GLY A 285 7.64 0.02 -14.86
CA GLY A 285 9.03 0.36 -15.10
C GLY A 285 9.97 -0.74 -14.58
N GLU A 286 10.84 -0.38 -13.65
CA GLU A 286 11.81 -1.31 -13.05
C GLU A 286 11.32 -1.88 -11.68
N LYS A 287 10.08 -1.60 -11.27
CA LYS A 287 9.59 -1.94 -9.94
C LYS A 287 8.43 -2.92 -9.97
N TRP A 288 8.50 -3.89 -9.07
CA TRP A 288 7.49 -4.90 -8.85
C TRP A 288 6.65 -4.57 -7.62
N TYR A 289 5.35 -4.91 -7.69
CA TYR A 289 4.39 -4.70 -6.62
C TYR A 289 3.29 -5.78 -6.69
N LEU A 290 2.68 -6.08 -5.56
CA LEU A 290 1.39 -6.71 -5.56
C LEU A 290 0.33 -5.70 -6.07
N VAL A 291 -0.64 -6.18 -6.83
CA VAL A 291 -1.80 -5.37 -7.25
C VAL A 291 -3.11 -5.95 -6.75
N SER A 292 -3.11 -7.23 -6.40
CA SER A 292 -4.26 -7.91 -5.80
C SER A 292 -3.81 -9.13 -5.03
N VAL A 293 -4.41 -9.38 -3.86
CA VAL A 293 -4.25 -10.64 -3.14
C VAL A 293 -4.92 -11.81 -3.85
N THR A 294 -5.86 -11.51 -4.77
CA THR A 294 -6.55 -12.51 -5.58
C THR A 294 -5.85 -12.69 -6.92
N SER A 295 -5.92 -13.89 -7.48
CA SER A 295 -5.34 -14.19 -8.79
C SER A 295 -6.20 -15.17 -9.58
N MET A 296 -5.85 -15.36 -10.86
CA MET A 296 -6.45 -16.42 -11.67
C MET A 296 -6.16 -17.80 -11.09
N THR A 297 -5.01 -17.99 -10.45
CA THR A 297 -4.64 -19.24 -9.77
C THR A 297 -5.62 -19.56 -8.66
N SER A 298 -5.89 -18.61 -7.77
CA SER A 298 -6.86 -18.81 -6.68
C SER A 298 -8.28 -19.07 -7.17
N MET A 299 -8.70 -18.41 -8.25
CA MET A 299 -10.01 -18.64 -8.87
C MET A 299 -10.13 -20.05 -9.48
N ILE A 300 -9.10 -20.56 -10.12
CA ILE A 300 -9.10 -21.90 -10.72
C ILE A 300 -9.11 -22.98 -9.66
N LEU A 301 -8.42 -22.74 -8.54
CA LEU A 301 -8.46 -23.63 -7.38
C LEU A 301 -9.81 -23.62 -6.66
N GLY A 302 -10.77 -22.80 -7.12
CA GLY A 302 -12.08 -22.71 -6.50
C GLY A 302 -12.09 -22.01 -5.13
N ILE A 303 -11.00 -21.31 -4.79
CA ILE A 303 -10.93 -20.55 -3.55
C ILE A 303 -11.95 -19.42 -3.63
N SER A 304 -12.84 -19.32 -2.64
CA SER A 304 -13.81 -18.24 -2.59
C SER A 304 -13.12 -16.89 -2.64
N TYR A 305 -13.64 -15.98 -3.46
CA TYR A 305 -13.07 -14.65 -3.72
C TYR A 305 -12.76 -13.87 -2.44
N ASP A 306 -13.59 -14.07 -1.41
CA ASP A 306 -13.45 -13.35 -0.14
C ASP A 306 -12.29 -13.83 0.75
N TYR A 307 -11.69 -15.00 0.45
CA TYR A 307 -10.69 -15.65 1.31
C TYR A 307 -9.38 -15.97 0.59
N GLN A 308 -9.02 -15.18 -0.42
CA GLN A 308 -7.90 -15.47 -1.30
C GLN A 308 -6.58 -14.80 -0.88
N ALA A 309 -6.56 -14.00 0.20
CA ALA A 309 -5.36 -13.28 0.61
C ALA A 309 -4.25 -14.23 1.09
N PHE A 310 -4.63 -15.27 1.79
CA PHE A 310 -3.82 -16.45 2.09
C PHE A 310 -4.72 -17.59 2.59
N ILE A 311 -4.22 -18.81 2.48
CA ILE A 311 -4.86 -20.00 3.06
C ILE A 311 -3.83 -20.86 3.74
N CYS A 312 -4.23 -21.51 4.84
CA CYS A 312 -3.46 -22.55 5.50
C CYS A 312 -4.19 -23.88 5.36
N VAL A 313 -3.46 -24.90 4.96
CA VAL A 313 -4.01 -26.25 4.76
C VAL A 313 -3.11 -27.30 5.42
N GLU A 314 -3.71 -28.36 5.95
CA GLU A 314 -3.02 -29.59 6.27
C GLU A 314 -2.89 -30.40 4.98
N GLY A 315 -1.66 -30.69 4.55
CA GLY A 315 -1.39 -31.38 3.29
C GLY A 315 -1.22 -30.49 2.09
N SER A 316 -1.84 -30.83 0.94
CA SER A 316 -1.71 -30.17 -0.34
C SER A 316 -2.92 -29.30 -0.67
N LEU A 317 -2.74 -28.24 -1.48
CA LEU A 317 -3.84 -27.48 -2.08
C LEU A 317 -4.81 -28.35 -2.89
N ASN A 318 -4.32 -29.45 -3.49
CA ASN A 318 -5.14 -30.38 -4.25
C ASN A 318 -6.12 -31.18 -3.37
N ASP A 319 -5.84 -31.28 -2.07
CA ASP A 319 -6.70 -31.97 -1.12
C ASP A 319 -7.87 -31.11 -0.60
N MET A 320 -7.89 -29.84 -0.98
CA MET A 320 -8.97 -28.92 -0.65
C MET A 320 -10.22 -29.24 -1.46
N THR A 321 -11.23 -29.80 -0.82
CA THR A 321 -12.59 -29.89 -1.33
C THR A 321 -13.38 -28.70 -0.80
N TYR A 322 -13.75 -27.79 -1.68
CA TYR A 322 -14.67 -26.69 -1.38
C TYR A 322 -16.11 -27.07 -1.78
#